data_0588c86049ff887f4f087646a41118bd
#
_entry.id   0588c86049ff887f4f087646a41118bd
#
_cell.length_a   1.000
_cell.length_b   1.000
_cell.length_c   1.000
_cell.angle_alpha   90.00
_cell.angle_beta   90.00
_cell.angle_gamma   90.00
#
_symmetry.space_group_name_H-M   'P 1'
#
loop_
_entity.id
_entity.type
_entity.pdbx_description
1 polymer ?
#
loop_
_entity_poly.entity_id
_entity_poly.type
_entity_poly.pdbx_seq_one_letter_code
_entity_poly.pdbx_strand_id
1 'polypeptide(L)'
;MASWIEQTAACEDELRAHAAAGRLQELEAPLRRMQALLDAAPPEEAAGPYAPYFRMLFEQVNAGLYQNAGQPQPMQRHFLAGQQAAEQLAARLPLDAAPQQAPEAARIMALNAANFTRTAGLALEAADPDAAWALTGLTARLLDWLWPVLEEEQAVIAAEAHVKLASLAAAFRGDADESARQLEAAREKFRDLGARTGNGEYLRRAESVSLGAGGAGNLTPEMLAANPALAQVARVARFNEQGFAAAQNGETEQAAFYFEKGVAQAGEMLKTVRLPDALRIAALAYLGAATCAEDAAPGKARRYAAQGLALCGQMEADPACMPPKELAALRKEFERLARERKPGLFGRLFGR
;
A
#
# COMPACT_ATOMS: atom_id res chain seq x y z
N MET A 1 -17.74 18.27 36.84
CA MET A 1 -17.24 16.93 36.40
C MET A 1 -16.90 17.05 34.90
N ALA A 2 -15.82 16.44 34.46
CA ALA A 2 -15.47 16.39 33.03
C ALA A 2 -16.59 15.67 32.25
N SER A 3 -16.89 16.17 31.04
CA SER A 3 -17.86 15.52 30.15
C SER A 3 -17.41 14.12 29.74
N TRP A 4 -18.31 13.31 29.22
CA TRP A 4 -17.97 11.99 28.68
C TRP A 4 -16.91 12.08 27.56
N ILE A 5 -17.04 13.09 26.68
CA ILE A 5 -16.06 13.35 25.59
C ILE A 5 -14.67 13.65 26.19
N GLU A 6 -14.59 14.56 27.17
CA GLU A 6 -13.31 14.93 27.80
C GLU A 6 -12.63 13.75 28.49
N GLN A 7 -13.40 12.90 29.17
CA GLN A 7 -12.88 11.70 29.82
C GLN A 7 -12.36 10.67 28.80
N THR A 8 -13.10 10.48 27.70
CA THR A 8 -12.70 9.53 26.66
C THR A 8 -11.50 10.04 25.85
N ALA A 9 -11.45 11.33 25.56
CA ALA A 9 -10.28 11.98 24.94
C ALA A 9 -9.02 11.88 25.80
N ALA A 10 -9.15 12.02 27.13
CA ALA A 10 -8.01 11.84 28.04
C ALA A 10 -7.46 10.40 28.00
N CYS A 11 -8.32 9.38 27.84
CA CYS A 11 -7.85 8.01 27.63
C CYS A 11 -7.13 7.85 26.29
N GLU A 12 -7.61 8.50 25.21
CA GLU A 12 -6.96 8.51 23.91
C GLU A 12 -5.55 9.12 24.01
N ASP A 13 -5.41 10.27 24.67
CA ASP A 13 -4.12 10.95 24.83
C ASP A 13 -3.11 10.07 25.60
N GLU A 14 -3.56 9.40 26.67
CA GLU A 14 -2.72 8.43 27.37
C GLU A 14 -2.30 7.25 26.48
N LEU A 15 -3.22 6.68 25.70
CA LEU A 15 -2.93 5.60 24.76
C LEU A 15 -1.90 6.04 23.73
N ARG A 16 -2.05 7.22 23.15
CA ARG A 16 -1.09 7.79 22.19
C ARG A 16 0.29 8.00 22.82
N ALA A 17 0.34 8.56 24.03
CA ALA A 17 1.59 8.80 24.75
C ALA A 17 2.34 7.49 25.07
N HIS A 18 1.65 6.46 25.55
CA HIS A 18 2.24 5.14 25.81
C HIS A 18 2.70 4.44 24.52
N ALA A 19 1.89 4.48 23.46
CA ALA A 19 2.24 3.89 22.18
C ALA A 19 3.48 4.57 21.55
N ALA A 20 3.52 5.91 21.56
CA ALA A 20 4.67 6.67 21.05
C ALA A 20 5.97 6.41 21.85
N ALA A 21 5.84 6.13 23.16
CA ALA A 21 6.97 5.77 24.02
C ALA A 21 7.35 4.27 23.96
N GLY A 22 6.66 3.44 23.15
CA GLY A 22 6.87 2.00 23.07
C GLY A 22 6.47 1.21 24.33
N ARG A 23 5.69 1.82 25.23
CA ARG A 23 5.28 1.26 26.53
C ARG A 23 4.00 0.43 26.41
N LEU A 24 4.06 -0.65 25.63
CA LEU A 24 2.87 -1.45 25.27
C LEU A 24 2.16 -2.07 26.48
N GLN A 25 2.87 -2.41 27.54
CA GLN A 25 2.29 -2.96 28.77
C GLN A 25 1.43 -1.95 29.54
N GLU A 26 1.69 -0.65 29.38
CA GLU A 26 0.96 0.42 30.03
C GLU A 26 -0.34 0.77 29.31
N LEU A 27 -0.62 0.20 28.14
CA LEU A 27 -1.85 0.44 27.38
C LEU A 27 -3.09 -0.21 28.00
N GLU A 28 -2.93 -1.27 28.79
CA GLU A 28 -4.06 -2.06 29.31
C GLU A 28 -5.02 -1.23 30.20
N ALA A 29 -4.49 -0.42 31.09
CA ALA A 29 -5.32 0.37 32.02
C ALA A 29 -6.15 1.45 31.29
N PRO A 30 -5.57 2.30 30.42
CA PRO A 30 -6.37 3.26 29.66
C PRO A 30 -7.33 2.59 28.67
N LEU A 31 -6.99 1.42 28.06
CA LEU A 31 -7.91 0.66 27.24
C LEU A 31 -9.14 0.18 28.00
N ARG A 32 -8.96 -0.39 29.20
CA ARG A 32 -10.09 -0.82 30.04
C ARG A 32 -10.99 0.37 30.42
N ARG A 33 -10.40 1.53 30.76
CA ARG A 33 -11.17 2.74 31.06
C ARG A 33 -11.94 3.23 29.83
N MET A 34 -11.29 3.27 28.68
CA MET A 34 -11.92 3.67 27.43
C MET A 34 -13.09 2.74 27.05
N GLN A 35 -12.91 1.42 27.20
CA GLN A 35 -13.99 0.45 26.99
C GLN A 35 -15.20 0.73 27.91
N ALA A 36 -14.95 0.93 29.21
CA ALA A 36 -16.03 1.22 30.17
C ALA A 36 -16.76 2.52 29.84
N LEU A 37 -16.05 3.57 29.39
CA LEU A 37 -16.65 4.83 28.95
C LEU A 37 -17.49 4.63 27.68
N LEU A 38 -17.00 3.86 26.70
CA LEU A 38 -17.71 3.57 25.46
C LEU A 38 -19.00 2.77 25.73
N ASP A 39 -18.97 1.81 26.65
CA ASP A 39 -20.13 1.01 27.03
C ASP A 39 -21.17 1.80 27.84
N ALA A 40 -20.74 2.88 28.53
CA ALA A 40 -21.58 3.79 29.30
C ALA A 40 -21.88 5.12 28.59
N ALA A 41 -21.69 5.18 27.26
CA ALA A 41 -21.90 6.41 26.50
C ALA A 41 -23.34 6.93 26.68
N PRO A 42 -23.55 8.22 27.02
CA PRO A 42 -24.86 8.82 27.08
C PRO A 42 -25.59 8.72 25.73
N PRO A 43 -26.93 8.56 25.68
CA PRO A 43 -27.66 8.41 24.43
C PRO A 43 -27.41 9.55 23.42
N GLU A 44 -27.28 10.79 23.88
CA GLU A 44 -26.98 11.95 23.06
C GLU A 44 -25.57 11.86 22.43
N GLU A 45 -24.60 11.38 23.18
CA GLU A 45 -23.21 11.19 22.69
C GLU A 45 -23.12 9.95 21.78
N ALA A 46 -23.84 8.88 22.12
CA ALA A 46 -23.94 7.68 21.29
C ALA A 46 -24.55 7.97 19.93
N ALA A 47 -25.44 8.95 19.81
CA ALA A 47 -26.03 9.42 18.55
C ALA A 47 -25.08 10.33 17.75
N GLY A 48 -24.13 10.99 18.40
CA GLY A 48 -23.16 11.91 17.80
C GLY A 48 -21.98 11.22 17.10
N PRO A 49 -21.07 11.98 16.48
CA PRO A 49 -19.90 11.43 15.78
C PRO A 49 -18.80 10.93 16.74
N TYR A 50 -18.76 11.40 17.99
CA TYR A 50 -17.68 11.08 18.91
C TYR A 50 -17.66 9.62 19.36
N ALA A 51 -18.83 8.99 19.62
CA ALA A 51 -18.86 7.61 20.07
C ALA A 51 -18.29 6.64 19.02
N PRO A 52 -18.69 6.65 17.76
CA PRO A 52 -18.06 5.82 16.74
C PRO A 52 -16.59 6.20 16.49
N TYR A 53 -16.21 7.48 16.60
CA TYR A 53 -14.82 7.91 16.50
C TYR A 53 -13.94 7.24 17.58
N PHE A 54 -14.30 7.35 18.84
CA PHE A 54 -13.56 6.73 19.92
C PHE A 54 -13.61 5.20 19.89
N ARG A 55 -14.71 4.61 19.43
CA ARG A 55 -14.77 3.16 19.21
C ARG A 55 -13.78 2.72 18.14
N MET A 56 -13.71 3.42 17.03
CA MET A 56 -12.73 3.14 15.97
C MET A 56 -11.29 3.21 16.50
N LEU A 57 -10.94 4.23 17.27
CA LEU A 57 -9.60 4.37 17.86
C LEU A 57 -9.29 3.25 18.86
N PHE A 58 -10.26 2.86 19.70
CA PHE A 58 -10.13 1.71 20.59
C PHE A 58 -9.81 0.42 19.81
N GLU A 59 -10.53 0.16 18.73
CA GLU A 59 -10.33 -1.01 17.90
C GLU A 59 -8.96 -0.96 17.17
N GLN A 60 -8.53 0.23 16.74
CA GLN A 60 -7.22 0.45 16.13
C GLN A 60 -6.07 0.07 17.07
N VAL A 61 -6.13 0.52 18.33
CA VAL A 61 -5.09 0.21 19.32
C VAL A 61 -5.04 -1.28 19.61
N ASN A 62 -6.21 -1.92 19.79
CA ASN A 62 -6.27 -3.37 20.01
C ASN A 62 -5.73 -4.16 18.80
N ALA A 63 -6.11 -3.77 17.57
CA ALA A 63 -5.58 -4.39 16.36
C ALA A 63 -4.05 -4.30 16.29
N GLY A 64 -3.48 -3.12 16.62
CA GLY A 64 -2.04 -2.91 16.67
C GLY A 64 -1.33 -3.77 17.72
N LEU A 65 -1.94 -3.95 18.90
CA LEU A 65 -1.39 -4.83 19.95
C LEU A 65 -1.34 -6.28 19.48
N TYR A 66 -2.42 -6.79 18.87
CA TYR A 66 -2.45 -8.17 18.35
C TYR A 66 -1.55 -8.36 17.14
N GLN A 67 -1.38 -7.33 16.30
CA GLN A 67 -0.41 -7.34 15.20
C GLN A 67 1.02 -7.49 15.72
N ASN A 68 1.40 -6.70 16.74
CA ASN A 68 2.71 -6.79 17.39
C ASN A 68 2.93 -8.14 18.09
N ALA A 69 1.87 -8.76 18.60
CA ALA A 69 1.91 -10.08 19.22
C ALA A 69 1.90 -11.24 18.20
N GLY A 70 1.84 -10.96 16.89
CA GLY A 70 1.77 -11.98 15.85
C GLY A 70 0.47 -12.80 15.88
N GLN A 71 -0.64 -12.21 16.33
CA GLN A 71 -1.93 -12.86 16.46
C GLN A 71 -2.92 -12.37 15.38
N PRO A 72 -2.93 -12.98 14.18
CA PRO A 72 -3.69 -12.46 13.04
C PRO A 72 -5.20 -12.50 13.23
N GLN A 73 -5.76 -13.54 13.86
CA GLN A 73 -7.22 -13.66 14.01
C GLN A 73 -7.83 -12.60 14.95
N PRO A 74 -7.31 -12.35 16.18
CA PRO A 74 -7.77 -11.22 16.98
C PRO A 74 -7.57 -9.88 16.28
N MET A 75 -6.42 -9.64 15.64
CA MET A 75 -6.14 -8.44 14.87
C MET A 75 -7.23 -8.18 13.81
N GLN A 76 -7.58 -9.18 13.01
CA GLN A 76 -8.63 -9.09 11.98
C GLN A 76 -9.99 -8.70 12.57
N ARG A 77 -10.40 -9.35 13.71
CA ARG A 77 -11.66 -9.01 14.39
C ARG A 77 -11.73 -7.55 14.80
N HIS A 78 -10.62 -7.01 15.34
CA HIS A 78 -10.57 -5.61 15.74
C HIS A 78 -10.59 -4.67 14.52
N PHE A 79 -9.92 -5.00 13.42
CA PHE A 79 -10.05 -4.20 12.20
C PHE A 79 -11.46 -4.20 11.63
N LEU A 80 -12.18 -5.34 11.65
CA LEU A 80 -13.57 -5.41 11.19
C LEU A 80 -14.53 -4.65 12.13
N ALA A 81 -14.33 -4.72 13.44
CA ALA A 81 -15.11 -3.93 14.41
C ALA A 81 -14.84 -2.42 14.23
N GLY A 82 -13.60 -2.05 14.01
CA GLY A 82 -13.20 -0.67 13.70
C GLY A 82 -13.76 -0.19 12.36
N GLN A 83 -13.89 -1.04 11.34
CA GLN A 83 -14.56 -0.72 10.08
C GLN A 83 -16.01 -0.29 10.33
N GLN A 84 -16.77 -1.07 11.09
CA GLN A 84 -18.15 -0.72 11.42
C GLN A 84 -18.24 0.63 12.13
N ALA A 85 -17.33 0.92 13.06
CA ALA A 85 -17.28 2.20 13.74
C ALA A 85 -16.91 3.35 12.78
N ALA A 86 -15.97 3.14 11.86
CA ALA A 86 -15.60 4.13 10.84
C ALA A 86 -16.73 4.44 9.85
N GLU A 87 -17.51 3.42 9.46
CA GLU A 87 -18.70 3.59 8.61
C GLU A 87 -19.80 4.40 9.33
N GLN A 88 -20.04 4.09 10.63
CA GLN A 88 -20.97 4.86 11.46
C GLN A 88 -20.50 6.31 11.64
N LEU A 89 -19.21 6.52 11.85
CA LEU A 89 -18.63 7.87 11.92
C LEU A 89 -18.85 8.62 10.61
N ALA A 90 -18.50 8.03 9.48
CA ALA A 90 -18.65 8.66 8.17
C ALA A 90 -20.11 9.02 7.85
N ALA A 91 -21.09 8.23 8.30
CA ALA A 91 -22.51 8.53 8.16
C ALA A 91 -22.97 9.74 9.01
N ARG A 92 -22.19 10.15 10.01
CA ARG A 92 -22.49 11.28 10.92
C ARG A 92 -21.65 12.52 10.66
N LEU A 93 -20.64 12.42 9.80
CA LEU A 93 -19.86 13.57 9.37
C LEU A 93 -20.61 14.39 8.32
N PRO A 94 -20.44 15.72 8.29
CA PRO A 94 -21.12 16.59 7.34
C PRO A 94 -20.48 16.53 5.94
N LEU A 95 -20.44 15.34 5.34
CA LEU A 95 -19.75 15.10 4.07
C LEU A 95 -20.42 15.78 2.86
N ASP A 96 -21.67 16.27 3.02
CA ASP A 96 -22.39 17.04 2.01
C ASP A 96 -21.99 18.53 2.01
N ALA A 97 -21.35 19.01 3.07
CA ALA A 97 -20.87 20.39 3.17
C ALA A 97 -19.41 20.49 2.68
N ALA A 98 -19.02 21.67 2.21
CA ALA A 98 -17.62 21.90 1.87
C ALA A 98 -16.72 21.77 3.12
N PRO A 99 -15.56 21.11 3.05
CA PRO A 99 -14.73 20.81 4.23
C PRO A 99 -14.22 22.09 4.92
N GLN A 100 -14.07 23.21 4.18
CA GLN A 100 -13.68 24.50 4.75
C GLN A 100 -14.76 25.08 5.69
N GLN A 101 -16.02 24.70 5.50
CA GLN A 101 -17.16 25.12 6.31
C GLN A 101 -17.47 24.16 7.46
N ALA A 102 -16.91 22.94 7.41
CA ALA A 102 -17.10 21.94 8.44
C ALA A 102 -16.29 22.30 9.71
N PRO A 103 -16.78 21.93 10.91
CA PRO A 103 -16.02 22.04 12.15
C PRO A 103 -14.65 21.35 12.03
N GLU A 104 -13.64 21.96 12.66
CA GLU A 104 -12.29 21.39 12.65
C GLU A 104 -12.26 19.96 13.20
N ALA A 105 -12.99 19.69 14.27
CA ALA A 105 -13.13 18.36 14.84
C ALA A 105 -13.65 17.34 13.81
N ALA A 106 -14.58 17.71 12.94
CA ALA A 106 -15.09 16.81 11.89
C ALA A 106 -14.01 16.48 10.86
N ARG A 107 -13.17 17.46 10.50
CA ARG A 107 -12.03 17.23 9.58
C ARG A 107 -10.98 16.31 10.19
N ILE A 108 -10.63 16.53 11.47
CA ILE A 108 -9.70 15.68 12.22
C ILE A 108 -10.23 14.24 12.31
N MET A 109 -11.51 14.08 12.67
CA MET A 109 -12.13 12.76 12.74
C MET A 109 -12.14 12.05 11.37
N ALA A 110 -12.43 12.76 10.29
CA ALA A 110 -12.39 12.22 8.94
C ALA A 110 -10.99 11.77 8.53
N LEU A 111 -9.96 12.58 8.83
CA LEU A 111 -8.58 12.24 8.52
C LEU A 111 -8.10 11.02 9.32
N ASN A 112 -8.41 10.95 10.60
CA ASN A 112 -8.07 9.80 11.44
C ASN A 112 -8.79 8.53 10.97
N ALA A 113 -10.07 8.64 10.56
CA ALA A 113 -10.82 7.53 10.01
C ALA A 113 -10.23 7.05 8.67
N ALA A 114 -9.81 7.96 7.80
CA ALA A 114 -9.14 7.62 6.55
C ALA A 114 -7.80 6.89 6.81
N ASN A 115 -7.00 7.32 7.77
CA ASN A 115 -5.76 6.67 8.16
C ASN A 115 -6.00 5.26 8.74
N PHE A 116 -7.01 5.12 9.60
CA PHE A 116 -7.41 3.82 10.13
C PHE A 116 -7.85 2.87 9.03
N THR A 117 -8.80 3.30 8.18
CA THR A 117 -9.38 2.45 7.13
C THR A 117 -8.35 2.05 6.07
N ARG A 118 -7.39 2.95 5.76
CA ARG A 118 -6.24 2.61 4.92
C ARG A 118 -5.40 1.49 5.54
N THR A 119 -5.03 1.62 6.80
CA THR A 119 -4.19 0.64 7.50
C THR A 119 -4.90 -0.72 7.61
N ALA A 120 -6.18 -0.71 7.99
CA ALA A 120 -7.00 -1.91 8.10
C ALA A 120 -7.20 -2.59 6.74
N GLY A 121 -7.47 -1.81 5.68
CA GLY A 121 -7.61 -2.32 4.31
C GLY A 121 -6.38 -3.05 3.82
N LEU A 122 -5.19 -2.49 4.06
CA LEU A 122 -3.93 -3.14 3.72
C LEU A 122 -3.70 -4.43 4.53
N ALA A 123 -4.04 -4.42 5.82
CA ALA A 123 -3.84 -5.58 6.69
C ALA A 123 -4.82 -6.74 6.38
N LEU A 124 -6.00 -6.43 5.86
CA LEU A 124 -7.05 -7.42 5.54
C LEU A 124 -7.01 -7.92 4.09
N GLU A 125 -6.25 -7.30 3.21
CA GLU A 125 -6.28 -7.56 1.76
C GLU A 125 -6.18 -9.03 1.38
N ALA A 126 -5.25 -9.76 1.98
CA ALA A 126 -5.04 -11.18 1.69
C ALA A 126 -6.07 -12.09 2.38
N ALA A 127 -6.64 -11.66 3.52
CA ALA A 127 -7.51 -12.49 4.34
C ALA A 127 -9.00 -12.25 4.05
N ASP A 128 -9.36 -11.01 3.73
CA ASP A 128 -10.74 -10.58 3.44
C ASP A 128 -10.72 -9.44 2.40
N PRO A 129 -10.65 -9.79 1.11
CA PRO A 129 -10.61 -8.80 0.02
C PRO A 129 -11.85 -7.90 -0.05
N ASP A 130 -13.02 -8.38 0.36
CA ASP A 130 -14.25 -7.58 0.36
C ASP A 130 -14.21 -6.51 1.46
N ALA A 131 -13.73 -6.85 2.67
CA ALA A 131 -13.48 -5.87 3.70
C ALA A 131 -12.38 -4.87 3.30
N ALA A 132 -11.30 -5.33 2.66
CA ALA A 132 -10.25 -4.47 2.14
C ALA A 132 -10.78 -3.47 1.10
N TRP A 133 -11.67 -3.93 0.20
CA TRP A 133 -12.35 -3.06 -0.76
C TRP A 133 -13.19 -1.99 -0.06
N ALA A 134 -14.06 -2.39 0.87
CA ALA A 134 -14.94 -1.46 1.60
C ALA A 134 -14.14 -0.41 2.38
N LEU A 135 -13.08 -0.83 3.07
CA LEU A 135 -12.17 0.04 3.83
C LEU A 135 -11.41 1.02 2.93
N THR A 136 -10.88 0.55 1.81
CA THR A 136 -10.17 1.41 0.84
C THR A 136 -11.14 2.40 0.19
N GLY A 137 -12.38 1.97 -0.10
CA GLY A 137 -13.45 2.84 -0.60
C GLY A 137 -13.83 3.94 0.40
N LEU A 138 -13.91 3.58 1.68
CA LEU A 138 -14.15 4.57 2.73
C LEU A 138 -12.96 5.54 2.88
N THR A 139 -11.73 5.04 2.78
CA THR A 139 -10.53 5.89 2.74
C THR A 139 -10.62 6.93 1.62
N ALA A 140 -10.87 6.48 0.39
CA ALA A 140 -10.98 7.35 -0.78
C ALA A 140 -12.08 8.40 -0.58
N ARG A 141 -13.30 7.99 -0.16
CA ARG A 141 -14.43 8.89 0.07
C ARG A 141 -14.13 9.99 1.10
N LEU A 142 -13.50 9.65 2.22
CA LEU A 142 -13.15 10.62 3.27
C LEU A 142 -12.05 11.59 2.81
N LEU A 143 -11.04 11.10 2.10
CA LEU A 143 -9.96 11.93 1.58
C LEU A 143 -10.43 12.76 0.37
N ASP A 144 -11.39 12.29 -0.42
CA ASP A 144 -12.03 13.07 -1.48
C ASP A 144 -12.79 14.27 -0.90
N TRP A 145 -13.54 14.05 0.16
CA TRP A 145 -14.19 15.13 0.87
C TRP A 145 -13.18 16.14 1.42
N LEU A 146 -12.08 15.68 1.99
CA LEU A 146 -11.02 16.55 2.54
C LEU A 146 -10.13 17.19 1.46
N TRP A 147 -10.20 16.75 0.18
CA TRP A 147 -9.26 17.12 -0.88
C TRP A 147 -8.89 18.60 -0.94
N PRO A 148 -9.84 19.56 -0.83
CA PRO A 148 -9.51 20.99 -0.92
C PRO A 148 -8.67 21.54 0.24
N VAL A 149 -8.53 20.78 1.35
CA VAL A 149 -7.84 21.20 2.57
C VAL A 149 -6.69 20.26 2.95
N LEU A 150 -6.42 19.22 2.15
CA LEU A 150 -5.32 18.29 2.40
C LEU A 150 -3.95 18.95 2.14
N GLU A 151 -3.02 18.67 3.01
CA GLU A 151 -1.60 18.88 2.76
C GLU A 151 -1.07 17.93 1.68
N GLU A 152 0.10 18.24 1.11
CA GLU A 152 0.68 17.51 -0.02
C GLU A 152 0.79 16.00 0.25
N GLU A 153 1.32 15.60 1.40
CA GLU A 153 1.49 14.19 1.77
C GLU A 153 0.15 13.45 1.83
N GLN A 154 -0.86 14.08 2.44
CA GLN A 154 -2.21 13.52 2.56
C GLN A 154 -2.91 13.44 1.20
N ALA A 155 -2.69 14.42 0.33
CA ALA A 155 -3.24 14.43 -1.03
C ALA A 155 -2.63 13.29 -1.88
N VAL A 156 -1.35 12.97 -1.71
CA VAL A 156 -0.74 11.79 -2.32
C VAL A 156 -1.45 10.51 -1.86
N ILE A 157 -1.70 10.37 -0.55
CA ILE A 157 -2.43 9.21 -0.01
C ILE A 157 -3.83 9.09 -0.60
N ALA A 158 -4.52 10.21 -0.83
CA ALA A 158 -5.84 10.23 -1.47
C ALA A 158 -5.79 9.69 -2.91
N ALA A 159 -4.82 10.12 -3.70
CA ALA A 159 -4.62 9.61 -5.06
C ALA A 159 -4.25 8.11 -5.06
N GLU A 160 -3.38 7.68 -4.15
CA GLU A 160 -2.99 6.28 -3.99
C GLU A 160 -4.13 5.37 -3.53
N ALA A 161 -5.11 5.89 -2.76
CA ALA A 161 -6.30 5.13 -2.39
C ALA A 161 -7.14 4.74 -3.62
N HIS A 162 -7.28 5.62 -4.60
CA HIS A 162 -7.93 5.29 -5.88
C HIS A 162 -7.13 4.29 -6.70
N VAL A 163 -5.80 4.40 -6.74
CA VAL A 163 -4.94 3.39 -7.38
C VAL A 163 -5.16 2.01 -6.73
N LYS A 164 -5.25 1.97 -5.40
CA LYS A 164 -5.50 0.73 -4.67
C LYS A 164 -6.88 0.16 -4.95
N LEU A 165 -7.93 0.99 -5.01
CA LEU A 165 -9.26 0.57 -5.41
C LEU A 165 -9.27 -0.03 -6.82
N ALA A 166 -8.59 0.60 -7.76
CA ALA A 166 -8.48 0.06 -9.11
C ALA A 166 -7.85 -1.34 -9.11
N SER A 167 -6.78 -1.52 -8.34
CA SER A 167 -6.13 -2.82 -8.18
C SER A 167 -7.06 -3.88 -7.59
N LEU A 168 -7.79 -3.54 -6.52
CA LEU A 168 -8.75 -4.44 -5.88
C LEU A 168 -9.93 -4.78 -6.81
N ALA A 169 -10.47 -3.79 -7.54
CA ALA A 169 -11.54 -4.00 -8.52
C ALA A 169 -11.15 -5.04 -9.57
N ALA A 170 -9.95 -4.90 -10.09
CA ALA A 170 -9.44 -5.81 -11.10
C ALA A 170 -9.10 -7.20 -10.56
N ALA A 171 -8.35 -7.25 -9.44
CA ALA A 171 -7.83 -8.52 -8.93
C ALA A 171 -8.90 -9.42 -8.30
N PHE A 172 -9.86 -8.83 -7.56
CA PHE A 172 -10.81 -9.61 -6.76
C PHE A 172 -12.24 -9.57 -7.30
N ARG A 173 -12.63 -8.52 -8.04
CA ARG A 173 -13.99 -8.37 -8.56
C ARG A 173 -14.09 -8.62 -10.07
N GLY A 174 -12.98 -8.61 -10.79
CA GLY A 174 -12.98 -8.68 -12.25
C GLY A 174 -13.70 -7.50 -12.91
N ASP A 175 -13.85 -6.37 -12.19
CA ASP A 175 -14.58 -5.18 -12.63
C ASP A 175 -13.62 -4.20 -13.31
N ALA A 176 -13.46 -4.37 -14.62
CA ALA A 176 -12.57 -3.54 -15.43
C ALA A 176 -13.06 -2.10 -15.54
N ASP A 177 -14.38 -1.88 -15.54
CA ASP A 177 -14.97 -0.55 -15.66
C ASP A 177 -14.74 0.26 -14.37
N GLU A 178 -14.93 -0.38 -13.21
CA GLU A 178 -14.63 0.24 -11.92
C GLU A 178 -13.14 0.52 -11.79
N SER A 179 -12.29 -0.44 -12.16
CA SER A 179 -10.84 -0.25 -12.17
C SER A 179 -10.45 0.97 -13.02
N ALA A 180 -10.99 1.10 -14.23
CA ALA A 180 -10.72 2.24 -15.10
C ALA A 180 -11.20 3.57 -14.50
N ARG A 181 -12.39 3.61 -13.88
CA ARG A 181 -12.91 4.81 -13.18
C ARG A 181 -11.99 5.25 -12.05
N GLN A 182 -11.54 4.31 -11.25
CA GLN A 182 -10.65 4.60 -10.11
C GLN A 182 -9.27 5.07 -10.57
N LEU A 183 -8.74 4.54 -11.68
CA LEU A 183 -7.50 5.02 -12.29
C LEU A 183 -7.62 6.45 -12.80
N GLU A 184 -8.73 6.80 -13.44
CA GLU A 184 -8.93 8.17 -13.91
C GLU A 184 -9.07 9.15 -12.74
N ALA A 185 -9.79 8.77 -11.67
CA ALA A 185 -9.85 9.56 -10.43
C ALA A 185 -8.45 9.80 -9.82
N ALA A 186 -7.61 8.76 -9.74
CA ALA A 186 -6.23 8.89 -9.29
C ALA A 186 -5.41 9.85 -10.18
N ARG A 187 -5.56 9.71 -11.50
CA ARG A 187 -4.87 10.53 -12.49
C ARG A 187 -5.24 12.01 -12.36
N GLU A 188 -6.53 12.32 -12.23
CA GLU A 188 -7.00 13.68 -12.03
C GLU A 188 -6.42 14.30 -10.75
N LYS A 189 -6.39 13.52 -9.65
CA LYS A 189 -5.80 13.96 -8.38
C LYS A 189 -4.30 14.25 -8.50
N PHE A 190 -3.53 13.38 -9.14
CA PHE A 190 -2.11 13.63 -9.36
C PHE A 190 -1.88 14.84 -10.29
N ARG A 191 -2.71 15.07 -11.31
CA ARG A 191 -2.64 16.30 -12.14
C ARG A 191 -2.92 17.55 -11.33
N ASP A 192 -3.99 17.55 -10.53
CA ASP A 192 -4.34 18.68 -9.67
C ASP A 192 -3.23 18.94 -8.65
N LEU A 193 -2.67 17.90 -8.03
CA LEU A 193 -1.56 18.03 -7.09
C LEU A 193 -0.31 18.60 -7.77
N GLY A 194 0.02 18.16 -8.97
CA GLY A 194 1.10 18.72 -9.78
C GLY A 194 0.89 20.20 -10.12
N ALA A 195 -0.35 20.59 -10.44
CA ALA A 195 -0.71 21.97 -10.71
C ALA A 195 -0.63 22.84 -9.43
N ARG A 196 -1.08 22.34 -8.28
CA ARG A 196 -1.07 23.04 -6.98
C ARG A 196 0.34 23.25 -6.43
N THR A 197 1.21 22.27 -6.57
CA THR A 197 2.57 22.28 -5.98
C THR A 197 3.65 22.76 -6.95
N GLY A 198 3.39 22.76 -8.25
CA GLY A 198 4.39 22.97 -9.29
C GLY A 198 5.35 21.78 -9.45
N ASN A 199 5.13 20.66 -8.75
CA ASN A 199 5.99 19.49 -8.77
C ASN A 199 5.67 18.60 -9.98
N GLY A 200 6.57 18.62 -10.98
CA GLY A 200 6.44 17.81 -12.20
C GLY A 200 6.45 16.28 -11.97
N GLU A 201 6.85 15.81 -10.79
CA GLU A 201 6.78 14.39 -10.45
C GLU A 201 5.34 13.90 -10.43
N TYR A 202 4.41 14.68 -9.87
CA TYR A 202 3.00 14.31 -9.83
C TYR A 202 2.37 14.25 -11.22
N LEU A 203 2.79 15.10 -12.16
CA LEU A 203 2.35 15.02 -13.55
C LEU A 203 2.84 13.72 -14.21
N ARG A 204 4.09 13.33 -13.97
CA ARG A 204 4.61 12.03 -14.43
C ARG A 204 3.88 10.85 -13.78
N ARG A 205 3.57 10.93 -12.46
CA ARG A 205 2.74 9.92 -11.78
C ARG A 205 1.35 9.82 -12.39
N ALA A 206 0.72 10.94 -12.75
CA ALA A 206 -0.57 10.93 -13.44
C ALA A 206 -0.52 10.19 -14.78
N GLU A 207 0.58 10.32 -15.52
CA GLU A 207 0.79 9.57 -16.76
C GLU A 207 1.06 8.08 -16.50
N SER A 208 1.79 7.74 -15.43
CA SER A 208 2.13 6.36 -15.08
C SER A 208 1.00 5.59 -14.41
N VAL A 209 0.04 6.25 -13.77
CA VAL A 209 -1.12 5.61 -13.12
C VAL A 209 -1.89 4.71 -14.09
N SER A 210 -1.96 5.07 -15.36
CA SER A 210 -2.56 4.20 -16.40
C SER A 210 -1.77 2.92 -16.65
N LEU A 211 -0.51 2.86 -16.21
CA LEU A 211 0.42 1.76 -16.49
C LEU A 211 0.60 0.79 -15.31
N GLY A 212 0.34 1.23 -14.07
CA GLY A 212 0.79 0.54 -12.86
C GLY A 212 -0.26 0.04 -11.89
N ALA A 213 -1.51 0.39 -12.04
CA ALA A 213 -2.51 0.19 -10.99
C ALA A 213 -3.22 -1.17 -10.95
N GLY A 214 -2.82 -2.06 -11.72
CA GLY A 214 -3.37 -3.40 -11.61
C GLY A 214 -2.65 -4.28 -12.55
N GLY A 215 -1.45 -4.68 -12.30
CA GLY A 215 -0.74 -5.65 -13.11
C GLY A 215 -1.10 -5.68 -14.61
N ALA A 216 -0.39 -6.42 -15.39
CA ALA A 216 -0.70 -6.58 -16.82
C ALA A 216 -2.15 -7.07 -17.14
N GLY A 217 -2.91 -7.45 -16.10
CA GLY A 217 -4.27 -7.97 -16.21
C GLY A 217 -5.36 -6.94 -16.57
N ASN A 218 -5.13 -5.65 -16.33
CA ASN A 218 -6.15 -4.60 -16.48
C ASN A 218 -6.04 -3.80 -17.79
N LEU A 219 -5.05 -4.07 -18.58
CA LEU A 219 -4.90 -3.43 -19.88
C LEU A 219 -5.78 -4.14 -20.90
N THR A 220 -6.80 -3.42 -21.43
CA THR A 220 -7.65 -4.01 -22.46
C THR A 220 -6.84 -4.29 -23.72
N PRO A 221 -7.26 -5.26 -24.55
CA PRO A 221 -6.63 -5.53 -25.84
C PRO A 221 -6.52 -4.27 -26.71
N GLU A 222 -7.52 -3.40 -26.67
CA GLU A 222 -7.56 -2.14 -27.42
C GLU A 222 -6.50 -1.15 -26.92
N MET A 223 -6.33 -1.02 -25.60
CA MET A 223 -5.28 -0.17 -24.99
C MET A 223 -3.88 -0.68 -25.36
N LEU A 224 -3.69 -2.00 -25.33
CA LEU A 224 -2.42 -2.62 -25.71
C LEU A 224 -2.13 -2.47 -27.21
N ALA A 225 -3.16 -2.57 -28.05
CA ALA A 225 -3.03 -2.36 -29.49
C ALA A 225 -2.72 -0.90 -29.85
N ALA A 226 -3.31 0.06 -29.10
CA ALA A 226 -3.09 1.48 -29.31
C ALA A 226 -1.72 1.97 -28.83
N ASN A 227 -1.07 1.25 -27.90
CA ASN A 227 0.20 1.65 -27.31
C ASN A 227 1.20 0.47 -27.21
N PRO A 228 2.05 0.27 -28.22
CA PRO A 228 3.02 -0.83 -28.23
C PRO A 228 4.03 -0.81 -27.07
N ALA A 229 4.40 0.38 -26.56
CA ALA A 229 5.28 0.51 -25.40
C ALA A 229 4.59 -0.04 -24.14
N LEU A 230 3.32 0.31 -23.96
CA LEU A 230 2.49 -0.20 -22.88
C LEU A 230 2.34 -1.72 -22.95
N ALA A 231 2.13 -2.26 -24.15
CA ALA A 231 2.04 -3.71 -24.36
C ALA A 231 3.31 -4.46 -23.94
N GLN A 232 4.49 -3.86 -24.14
CA GLN A 232 5.75 -4.45 -23.69
C GLN A 232 5.88 -4.43 -22.15
N VAL A 233 5.56 -3.31 -21.52
CA VAL A 233 5.57 -3.16 -20.05
C VAL A 233 4.61 -4.17 -19.41
N ALA A 234 3.38 -4.24 -19.91
CA ALA A 234 2.36 -5.17 -19.43
C ALA A 234 2.79 -6.64 -19.54
N ARG A 235 3.49 -6.99 -20.59
CA ARG A 235 3.98 -8.36 -20.79
C ARG A 235 5.02 -8.74 -19.74
N VAL A 236 5.96 -7.86 -19.42
CA VAL A 236 6.96 -8.09 -18.37
C VAL A 236 6.29 -8.15 -16.99
N ALA A 237 5.37 -7.23 -16.71
CA ALA A 237 4.61 -7.22 -15.45
C ALA A 237 3.84 -8.54 -15.25
N ARG A 238 3.18 -9.05 -16.27
CA ARG A 238 2.45 -10.34 -16.20
C ARG A 238 3.38 -11.52 -15.87
N PHE A 239 4.57 -11.57 -16.44
CA PHE A 239 5.55 -12.59 -16.07
C PHE A 239 6.01 -12.46 -14.64
N ASN A 240 6.21 -11.23 -14.12
CA ASN A 240 6.53 -11.01 -12.72
C ASN A 240 5.42 -11.52 -11.80
N GLU A 241 4.16 -11.18 -12.09
CA GLU A 241 3.00 -11.63 -11.31
C GLU A 241 2.92 -13.17 -11.24
N GLN A 242 3.05 -13.83 -12.40
CA GLN A 242 3.05 -15.29 -12.47
C GLN A 242 4.25 -15.89 -11.68
N GLY A 243 5.42 -15.25 -11.76
CA GLY A 243 6.60 -15.68 -11.02
C GLY A 243 6.43 -15.53 -9.50
N PHE A 244 5.88 -14.41 -9.05
CA PHE A 244 5.60 -14.21 -7.61
C PHE A 244 4.51 -15.14 -7.10
N ALA A 245 3.44 -15.36 -7.85
CA ALA A 245 2.38 -16.31 -7.49
C ALA A 245 2.93 -17.74 -7.36
N ALA A 246 3.74 -18.21 -8.32
CA ALA A 246 4.38 -19.51 -8.25
C ALA A 246 5.35 -19.63 -7.06
N ALA A 247 6.11 -18.56 -6.78
CA ALA A 247 7.01 -18.54 -5.62
C ALA A 247 6.26 -18.61 -4.28
N GLN A 248 5.13 -17.90 -4.16
CA GLN A 248 4.27 -17.97 -2.97
C GLN A 248 3.68 -19.36 -2.75
N ASN A 249 3.39 -20.09 -3.82
CA ASN A 249 2.90 -21.47 -3.77
C ASN A 249 4.02 -22.50 -3.54
N GLY A 250 5.29 -22.07 -3.44
CA GLY A 250 6.44 -22.97 -3.29
C GLY A 250 6.89 -23.65 -4.60
N GLU A 251 6.36 -23.25 -5.75
CA GLU A 251 6.65 -23.79 -7.07
C GLU A 251 7.92 -23.15 -7.67
N THR A 252 9.07 -23.41 -7.07
CA THR A 252 10.34 -22.70 -7.35
C THR A 252 10.78 -22.79 -8.82
N GLU A 253 10.62 -23.95 -9.45
CA GLU A 253 10.99 -24.12 -10.88
C GLU A 253 10.09 -23.31 -11.79
N GLN A 254 8.79 -23.26 -11.51
CA GLN A 254 7.82 -22.47 -12.26
C GLN A 254 8.04 -20.98 -12.05
N ALA A 255 8.34 -20.57 -10.83
CA ALA A 255 8.72 -19.18 -10.52
C ALA A 255 9.97 -18.76 -11.32
N ALA A 256 11.00 -19.59 -11.33
CA ALA A 256 12.22 -19.34 -12.11
C ALA A 256 11.93 -19.21 -13.61
N PHE A 257 11.10 -20.08 -14.16
CA PHE A 257 10.68 -20.02 -15.57
C PHE A 257 10.01 -18.69 -15.93
N TYR A 258 9.05 -18.24 -15.12
CA TYR A 258 8.35 -16.97 -15.37
C TYR A 258 9.28 -15.77 -15.24
N PHE A 259 10.09 -15.69 -14.20
CA PHE A 259 11.04 -14.58 -14.03
C PHE A 259 12.08 -14.53 -15.16
N GLU A 260 12.56 -15.67 -15.65
CA GLU A 260 13.49 -15.71 -16.80
C GLU A 260 12.82 -15.22 -18.09
N LYS A 261 11.56 -15.55 -18.31
CA LYS A 261 10.77 -14.98 -19.40
C LYS A 261 10.61 -13.47 -19.23
N GLY A 262 10.34 -13.02 -18.00
CA GLY A 262 10.27 -11.60 -17.63
C GLY A 262 11.59 -10.88 -17.95
N VAL A 263 12.73 -11.42 -17.57
CA VAL A 263 14.07 -10.86 -17.85
C VAL A 263 14.32 -10.76 -19.37
N ALA A 264 14.00 -11.80 -20.13
CA ALA A 264 14.17 -11.77 -21.59
C ALA A 264 13.34 -10.66 -22.23
N GLN A 265 12.08 -10.53 -21.84
CA GLN A 265 11.20 -9.47 -22.36
C GLN A 265 11.61 -8.08 -21.85
N ALA A 266 12.08 -7.95 -20.59
CA ALA A 266 12.59 -6.70 -20.06
C ALA A 266 13.79 -6.18 -20.86
N GLY A 267 14.70 -7.06 -21.26
CA GLY A 267 15.84 -6.70 -22.12
C GLY A 267 15.42 -6.11 -23.46
N GLU A 268 14.36 -6.62 -24.09
CA GLU A 268 13.82 -6.06 -25.33
C GLU A 268 13.04 -4.76 -25.08
N MET A 269 12.23 -4.73 -24.04
CA MET A 269 11.44 -3.55 -23.66
C MET A 269 12.35 -2.33 -23.41
N LEU A 270 13.42 -2.48 -22.66
CA LEU A 270 14.31 -1.38 -22.30
C LEU A 270 15.10 -0.79 -23.48
N LYS A 271 15.11 -1.44 -24.64
CA LYS A 271 15.69 -0.87 -25.88
C LYS A 271 14.82 0.25 -26.46
N THR A 272 13.51 0.18 -26.28
CA THR A 272 12.54 1.04 -26.96
C THR A 272 11.66 1.86 -26.02
N VAL A 273 11.42 1.38 -24.80
CA VAL A 273 10.54 2.03 -23.83
C VAL A 273 11.35 2.84 -22.82
N ARG A 274 10.99 4.12 -22.68
CA ARG A 274 11.63 5.09 -21.76
C ARG A 274 10.64 5.58 -20.68
N LEU A 275 9.90 4.67 -20.09
CA LEU A 275 8.96 4.97 -19.01
C LEU A 275 9.60 4.63 -17.65
N PRO A 276 9.39 5.44 -16.60
CA PRO A 276 9.87 5.16 -15.26
C PRO A 276 9.48 3.77 -14.76
N ASP A 277 8.21 3.37 -14.95
CA ASP A 277 7.73 2.05 -14.57
C ASP A 277 8.41 0.89 -15.32
N ALA A 278 8.89 1.11 -16.55
CA ALA A 278 9.60 0.09 -17.29
C ALA A 278 10.89 -0.33 -16.58
N LEU A 279 11.64 0.63 -16.00
CA LEU A 279 12.84 0.34 -15.21
C LEU A 279 12.50 -0.45 -13.93
N ARG A 280 11.46 -0.03 -13.21
CA ARG A 280 11.01 -0.70 -12.00
C ARG A 280 10.56 -2.13 -12.27
N ILE A 281 9.72 -2.33 -13.28
CA ILE A 281 9.18 -3.65 -13.63
C ILE A 281 10.29 -4.58 -14.13
N ALA A 282 11.25 -4.06 -14.89
CA ALA A 282 12.43 -4.80 -15.29
C ALA A 282 13.29 -5.21 -14.08
N ALA A 283 13.55 -4.29 -13.14
CA ALA A 283 14.32 -4.59 -11.95
C ALA A 283 13.68 -5.71 -11.10
N LEU A 284 12.34 -5.72 -10.98
CA LEU A 284 11.62 -6.81 -10.29
C LEU A 284 11.79 -8.15 -11.00
N ALA A 285 11.79 -8.20 -12.33
CA ALA A 285 12.08 -9.43 -13.07
C ALA A 285 13.49 -9.95 -12.79
N TYR A 286 14.49 -9.07 -12.81
CA TYR A 286 15.87 -9.43 -12.48
C TYR A 286 16.03 -9.88 -11.03
N LEU A 287 15.31 -9.25 -10.07
CA LEU A 287 15.34 -9.65 -8.66
C LEU A 287 14.76 -11.07 -8.50
N GLY A 288 13.58 -11.33 -9.04
CA GLY A 288 12.95 -12.65 -8.97
C GLY A 288 13.83 -13.74 -9.59
N ALA A 289 14.38 -13.49 -10.79
CA ALA A 289 15.28 -14.42 -11.45
C ALA A 289 16.58 -14.67 -10.67
N ALA A 290 17.16 -13.61 -10.06
CA ALA A 290 18.36 -13.75 -9.22
C ALA A 290 18.08 -14.56 -7.96
N THR A 291 16.96 -14.31 -7.30
CA THR A 291 16.53 -15.04 -6.08
C THR A 291 16.29 -16.52 -6.38
N CYS A 292 15.55 -16.83 -7.45
CA CYS A 292 15.30 -18.24 -7.83
C CYS A 292 16.59 -18.98 -8.22
N ALA A 293 17.60 -18.28 -8.76
CA ALA A 293 18.86 -18.87 -9.17
C ALA A 293 19.92 -18.91 -8.04
N GLU A 294 19.66 -18.34 -6.85
CA GLU A 294 20.66 -18.12 -5.81
C GLU A 294 21.39 -19.41 -5.39
N ASP A 295 20.63 -20.48 -5.16
CA ASP A 295 21.19 -21.75 -4.68
C ASP A 295 21.57 -22.71 -5.83
N ALA A 296 20.73 -22.78 -6.88
CA ALA A 296 20.92 -23.74 -7.98
C ALA A 296 21.98 -23.29 -9.01
N ALA A 297 22.12 -21.99 -9.25
CA ALA A 297 23.00 -21.44 -10.27
C ALA A 297 23.61 -20.08 -9.85
N PRO A 298 24.48 -20.03 -8.83
CA PRO A 298 24.95 -18.79 -8.21
C PRO A 298 25.67 -17.83 -9.20
N GLY A 299 26.31 -18.37 -10.25
CA GLY A 299 26.88 -17.56 -11.31
C GLY A 299 25.82 -16.81 -12.16
N LYS A 300 24.65 -17.44 -12.35
CA LYS A 300 23.50 -16.85 -13.04
C LYS A 300 22.82 -15.80 -12.16
N ALA A 301 22.65 -16.12 -10.88
CA ALA A 301 22.11 -15.19 -9.87
C ALA A 301 22.92 -13.88 -9.83
N ARG A 302 24.25 -13.98 -9.75
CA ARG A 302 25.14 -12.80 -9.77
C ARG A 302 25.04 -11.97 -11.04
N ARG A 303 24.88 -12.60 -12.20
CA ARG A 303 24.69 -11.86 -13.47
C ARG A 303 23.36 -11.07 -13.46
N TYR A 304 22.29 -11.69 -13.00
CA TYR A 304 21.00 -11.01 -12.86
C TYR A 304 21.05 -9.88 -11.83
N ALA A 305 21.70 -10.10 -10.70
CA ALA A 305 21.90 -9.09 -9.66
C ALA A 305 22.72 -7.90 -10.17
N ALA A 306 23.77 -8.13 -10.94
CA ALA A 306 24.58 -7.06 -11.55
C ALA A 306 23.76 -6.21 -12.53
N GLN A 307 22.90 -6.83 -13.34
CA GLN A 307 22.00 -6.12 -14.25
C GLN A 307 20.94 -5.32 -13.46
N GLY A 308 20.40 -5.90 -12.38
CA GLY A 308 19.51 -5.19 -11.48
C GLY A 308 20.14 -3.97 -10.81
N LEU A 309 21.42 -4.06 -10.40
CA LEU A 309 22.19 -2.90 -9.87
C LEU A 309 22.36 -1.81 -10.91
N ALA A 310 22.60 -2.17 -12.16
CA ALA A 310 22.70 -1.18 -13.24
C ALA A 310 21.35 -0.45 -13.44
N LEU A 311 20.21 -1.14 -13.33
CA LEU A 311 18.88 -0.52 -13.36
C LEU A 311 18.64 0.39 -12.13
N CYS A 312 19.06 -0.03 -10.93
CA CYS A 312 19.00 0.84 -9.75
C CYS A 312 19.75 2.16 -9.97
N GLY A 313 20.94 2.12 -10.60
CA GLY A 313 21.69 3.32 -10.96
C GLY A 313 20.96 4.23 -11.96
N GLN A 314 20.19 3.64 -12.90
CA GLN A 314 19.35 4.43 -13.82
C GLN A 314 18.14 5.04 -13.10
N MET A 315 17.50 4.31 -12.18
CA MET A 315 16.37 4.81 -11.38
C MET A 315 16.79 5.92 -10.40
N GLU A 316 18.03 5.93 -9.90
CA GLU A 316 18.54 7.02 -9.07
C GLU A 316 18.62 8.36 -9.82
N ALA A 317 18.81 8.31 -11.13
CA ALA A 317 18.82 9.50 -11.98
C ALA A 317 17.41 10.06 -12.25
N ASP A 318 16.36 9.27 -12.00
CA ASP A 318 14.97 9.68 -12.17
C ASP A 318 14.12 9.26 -10.94
N PRO A 319 13.92 10.18 -9.99
CA PRO A 319 13.14 9.92 -8.76
C PRO A 319 11.69 9.45 -9.00
N ALA A 320 11.15 9.66 -10.21
CA ALA A 320 9.81 9.19 -10.57
C ALA A 320 9.72 7.66 -10.72
N CYS A 321 10.86 6.98 -10.85
CA CYS A 321 10.88 5.53 -11.04
C CYS A 321 10.50 4.77 -9.76
N MET A 322 10.96 5.23 -8.59
CA MET A 322 10.74 4.56 -7.31
C MET A 322 11.10 5.50 -6.15
N PRO A 323 10.35 5.47 -5.02
CA PRO A 323 10.73 6.20 -3.81
C PRO A 323 12.15 5.86 -3.35
N PRO A 324 12.96 6.83 -2.90
CA PRO A 324 14.36 6.61 -2.54
C PRO A 324 14.58 5.51 -1.50
N LYS A 325 13.66 5.37 -0.53
CA LYS A 325 13.72 4.33 0.51
C LYS A 325 13.53 2.93 -0.08
N GLU A 326 12.61 2.78 -1.01
CA GLU A 326 12.35 1.50 -1.69
C GLU A 326 13.50 1.14 -2.64
N LEU A 327 14.01 2.12 -3.38
CA LEU A 327 15.18 1.95 -4.25
C LEU A 327 16.42 1.51 -3.46
N ALA A 328 16.64 2.09 -2.28
CA ALA A 328 17.73 1.68 -1.40
C ALA A 328 17.56 0.25 -0.88
N ALA A 329 16.33 -0.17 -0.56
CA ALA A 329 16.04 -1.55 -0.16
C ALA A 329 16.26 -2.54 -1.32
N LEU A 330 15.79 -2.21 -2.52
CA LEU A 330 15.98 -3.00 -3.72
C LEU A 330 17.47 -3.14 -4.07
N ARG A 331 18.23 -2.05 -4.03
CA ARG A 331 19.68 -2.05 -4.25
C ARG A 331 20.40 -2.96 -3.25
N LYS A 332 20.09 -2.85 -1.96
CA LYS A 332 20.67 -3.69 -0.91
C LYS A 332 20.45 -5.18 -1.17
N GLU A 333 19.29 -5.55 -1.69
CA GLU A 333 19.00 -6.94 -2.01
C GLU A 333 19.79 -7.43 -3.22
N PHE A 334 19.94 -6.62 -4.27
CA PHE A 334 20.81 -6.95 -5.39
C PHE A 334 22.29 -7.04 -4.98
N GLU A 335 22.76 -6.16 -4.10
CA GLU A 335 24.13 -6.23 -3.55
C GLU A 335 24.34 -7.53 -2.76
N ARG A 336 23.34 -7.98 -2.00
CA ARG A 336 23.38 -9.25 -1.30
C ARG A 336 23.54 -10.43 -2.28
N LEU A 337 22.73 -10.46 -3.33
CA LEU A 337 22.74 -11.51 -4.35
C LEU A 337 24.00 -11.48 -5.24
N ALA A 338 24.61 -10.31 -5.44
CA ALA A 338 25.82 -10.16 -6.21
C ALA A 338 27.11 -10.58 -5.48
N ARG A 339 27.07 -10.65 -4.13
CA ARG A 339 28.25 -11.03 -3.32
C ARG A 339 28.61 -12.48 -3.55
N GLU A 340 29.91 -12.78 -3.67
CA GLU A 340 30.37 -14.16 -3.62
C GLU A 340 30.08 -14.73 -2.23
N ARG A 341 29.29 -15.78 -2.16
CA ARG A 341 29.29 -16.63 -0.98
C ARG A 341 30.73 -17.20 -0.87
N LYS A 342 31.52 -16.72 0.09
CA LYS A 342 32.77 -17.38 0.42
C LYS A 342 32.40 -18.84 0.71
N PRO A 343 33.01 -19.84 0.02
CA PRO A 343 32.73 -21.23 0.31
C PRO A 343 32.95 -21.40 1.81
N GLY A 344 31.93 -21.88 2.52
CA GLY A 344 32.03 -22.16 3.94
C GLY A 344 33.24 -23.10 4.17
N LEU A 345 33.75 -23.13 5.39
CA LEU A 345 34.95 -23.92 5.75
C LEU A 345 34.88 -25.37 5.21
N PHE A 346 33.69 -25.93 5.10
CA PHE A 346 33.38 -27.24 4.50
C PHE A 346 33.68 -27.35 3.00
N GLY A 347 33.42 -26.30 2.22
CA GLY A 347 33.73 -26.28 0.77
C GLY A 347 35.20 -26.16 0.46
N ARG A 348 36.04 -25.68 1.42
CA ARG A 348 37.50 -25.67 1.31
C ARG A 348 38.16 -27.01 1.68
N LEU A 349 37.48 -27.84 2.49
CA LEU A 349 38.00 -29.14 2.94
C LEU A 349 37.65 -30.30 2.00
N PHE A 350 36.60 -30.15 1.19
CA PHE A 350 36.10 -31.21 0.30
C PHE A 350 35.99 -30.76 -1.15
N GLY A 351 36.74 -29.73 -1.54
CA GLY A 351 36.78 -29.21 -2.92
C GLY A 351 37.24 -30.28 -3.91
N ARG A 352 36.29 -30.75 -4.67
CA ARG A 352 36.46 -31.31 -6.01
C ARG A 352 35.58 -30.58 -6.99
#